data_bc246f8d50d9108e050148b933fd5a23
#
_entry.id   bc246f8d50d9108e050148b933fd5a23
#
_cell.length_a   1.000
_cell.length_b   1.000
_cell.length_c   1.000
_cell.angle_alpha   90.00
_cell.angle_beta   90.00
_cell.angle_gamma   90.00
#
_symmetry.space_group_name_H-M   'P 1'
#
loop_
_entity.id
_entity.type
_entity.pdbx_description
1 polymer ?
#
loop_
_entity_poly.entity_id
_entity_poly.type
_entity_poly.pdbx_seq_one_letter_code
_entity_poly.pdbx_strand_id
1 'polypeptide(L)'
;MWLRAITILVLIASTTSKKLVDLSEHGLKKEDFFVKIQPLINLQEITDLILRKNEFDSFLDCSTNLANLEILDLSQNHLRRFFFLCKDEYNLRVLNVSHNKLEYIDDNAFNDRIPKLKILDLSSNKLSIVNETMLEHFKILEYLTLANNPINDGIHENAFWNLKALRYLNLSNVSSSYFSSEFFKTLTNLSTLDLSKNPISRVPLLPVNLEELDLSDTHISRLRDVYLPRLRELKLNNMQNLRELLLNDFENLTSLEILSLDGSKALMFLKMIPYNDHLLPRLQRLSVSNCGLRTLDYNLMSIIKRTPILSLENNPWHCDCKMQWLNMLNATKALSRQIKCRTPEQHFDKQLSEIPSHELECEDDATMLHPVLWACIFILVVAIVLAAGFFLLRRPLGHWDIRRKNRDTVTYTNVDESSNDLI
;
A
#
# COMPACT_ATOMS: atom_id res chain seq x y z
N MET A 1 29.63 42.57 21.90
CA MET A 1 30.03 42.09 20.56
C MET A 1 31.13 41.06 20.78
N TRP A 2 30.75 39.79 21.04
CA TRP A 2 31.66 38.73 21.40
C TRP A 2 31.84 37.85 20.18
N LEU A 3 33.09 37.86 19.65
CA LEU A 3 33.51 36.85 18.65
C LEU A 3 33.53 35.49 19.35
N ARG A 4 32.57 34.61 19.03
CA ARG A 4 32.75 33.17 19.28
C ARG A 4 33.79 32.67 18.29
N ALA A 5 35.01 32.42 18.80
CA ALA A 5 36.00 31.64 18.12
C ALA A 5 35.40 30.24 17.93
N ILE A 6 34.98 29.94 16.70
CA ILE A 6 34.57 28.58 16.35
C ILE A 6 35.86 27.75 16.27
N THR A 7 36.13 27.01 17.33
CA THR A 7 37.15 25.97 17.29
C THR A 7 36.59 24.83 16.45
N ILE A 8 36.84 24.87 15.18
CA ILE A 8 36.48 23.77 14.28
C ILE A 8 37.45 22.61 14.59
N LEU A 9 36.95 21.65 15.34
CA LEU A 9 37.63 20.37 15.50
C LEU A 9 37.42 19.57 14.22
N VAL A 10 38.34 19.73 13.26
CA VAL A 10 38.36 18.88 12.07
C VAL A 10 38.82 17.49 12.55
N LEU A 11 37.87 16.60 12.78
CA LEU A 11 38.15 15.18 13.03
C LEU A 11 38.61 14.53 11.71
N ILE A 12 39.93 14.59 11.46
CA ILE A 12 40.56 13.82 10.38
C ILE A 12 40.76 12.41 10.90
N ALA A 13 39.80 11.54 10.72
CA ALA A 13 39.95 10.11 10.96
C ALA A 13 40.70 9.49 9.77
N SER A 14 41.97 9.28 9.89
CA SER A 14 42.79 8.57 8.89
C SER A 14 42.84 7.08 9.19
N THR A 15 41.93 6.35 8.54
CA THR A 15 42.16 4.92 8.28
C THR A 15 42.08 4.68 6.79
N THR A 16 43.24 4.40 6.17
CA THR A 16 43.40 3.97 4.78
C THR A 16 42.67 4.84 3.71
N SER A 17 43.39 5.83 3.17
CA SER A 17 43.07 6.62 1.98
C SER A 17 41.79 7.48 1.94
N LYS A 18 40.88 7.42 2.92
CA LYS A 18 39.67 8.25 2.96
C LYS A 18 39.86 9.44 3.90
N LYS A 19 39.59 10.66 3.40
CA LYS A 19 39.62 11.88 4.20
C LYS A 19 38.21 12.43 4.34
N LEU A 20 37.63 12.29 5.55
CA LEU A 20 36.32 12.81 5.92
C LEU A 20 36.44 14.22 6.50
N VAL A 21 35.61 15.13 6.01
CA VAL A 21 35.36 16.43 6.63
C VAL A 21 33.89 16.51 6.97
N ASP A 22 33.57 16.53 8.26
CA ASP A 22 32.21 16.69 8.75
C ASP A 22 32.04 18.08 9.39
N LEU A 23 31.18 18.88 8.76
CA LEU A 23 30.82 20.24 9.17
C LEU A 23 29.30 20.35 9.39
N SER A 24 28.67 19.27 9.82
CA SER A 24 27.23 19.25 10.10
C SER A 24 26.87 20.17 11.25
N GLU A 25 25.67 20.74 11.20
CA GLU A 25 25.05 21.47 12.34
C GLU A 25 25.82 22.72 12.83
N HIS A 26 26.57 23.37 11.97
CA HIS A 26 27.35 24.56 12.33
C HIS A 26 26.66 25.88 11.95
N GLY A 27 25.47 25.83 11.35
CA GLY A 27 24.75 27.03 10.87
C GLY A 27 25.52 27.76 9.77
N LEU A 28 26.30 27.04 8.98
CA LEU A 28 27.15 27.61 7.94
C LEU A 28 26.31 28.06 6.76
N LYS A 29 26.62 29.26 6.28
CA LYS A 29 26.17 29.74 4.98
C LYS A 29 27.23 29.43 3.92
N LYS A 30 26.82 29.54 2.67
CA LYS A 30 27.70 29.37 1.51
C LYS A 30 28.97 30.20 1.63
N GLU A 31 28.84 31.49 1.98
CA GLU A 31 29.95 32.44 2.10
C GLU A 31 30.92 32.04 3.21
N ASP A 32 30.39 31.52 4.34
CA ASP A 32 31.23 31.05 5.45
C ASP A 32 32.08 29.85 5.03
N PHE A 33 31.50 28.92 4.30
CA PHE A 33 32.22 27.75 3.80
C PHE A 33 33.33 28.16 2.84
N PHE A 34 32.99 28.89 1.77
CA PHE A 34 33.94 29.21 0.70
C PHE A 34 35.02 30.21 1.12
N VAL A 35 34.69 31.17 1.99
CA VAL A 35 35.64 32.25 2.39
C VAL A 35 36.45 31.86 3.63
N LYS A 36 35.85 31.17 4.58
CA LYS A 36 36.50 30.94 5.89
C LYS A 36 37.05 29.53 6.05
N ILE A 37 36.38 28.51 5.50
CA ILE A 37 36.69 27.12 5.76
C ILE A 37 37.48 26.53 4.62
N GLN A 38 37.06 26.70 3.41
CA GLN A 38 37.75 26.17 2.22
C GLN A 38 39.26 26.51 2.17
N PRO A 39 39.73 27.73 2.48
CA PRO A 39 41.15 28.03 2.47
C PRO A 39 41.96 27.26 3.54
N LEU A 40 41.30 26.71 4.54
CA LEU A 40 41.93 25.96 5.62
C LEU A 40 41.98 24.45 5.37
N ILE A 41 41.29 23.97 4.35
CA ILE A 41 41.13 22.54 4.05
C ILE A 41 41.65 22.27 2.63
N ASN A 42 42.51 21.27 2.49
CA ASN A 42 42.87 20.80 1.15
C ASN A 42 41.76 19.93 0.56
N LEU A 43 40.80 20.58 -0.14
CA LEU A 43 39.65 19.91 -0.74
C LEU A 43 40.02 18.85 -1.79
N GLN A 44 41.18 18.94 -2.41
CA GLN A 44 41.64 17.95 -3.39
C GLN A 44 41.94 16.58 -2.75
N GLU A 45 42.16 16.55 -1.45
CA GLU A 45 42.45 15.33 -0.72
C GLU A 45 41.23 14.73 -0.01
N ILE A 46 40.08 15.43 -0.01
CA ILE A 46 38.86 15.01 0.67
C ILE A 46 38.08 14.05 -0.23
N THR A 47 37.63 12.92 0.37
CA THR A 47 36.75 11.96 -0.26
C THR A 47 35.31 12.09 0.22
N ASP A 48 35.10 12.52 1.46
CA ASP A 48 33.78 12.60 2.08
C ASP A 48 33.58 13.99 2.69
N LEU A 49 32.59 14.73 2.18
CA LEU A 49 32.24 16.07 2.65
C LEU A 49 30.79 16.07 3.14
N ILE A 50 30.62 16.28 4.44
CA ILE A 50 29.33 16.30 5.09
C ILE A 50 29.02 17.73 5.54
N LEU A 51 28.01 18.34 4.92
CA LEU A 51 27.54 19.69 5.16
C LEU A 51 26.07 19.71 5.64
N ARG A 52 25.63 18.62 6.20
CA ARG A 52 24.25 18.39 6.62
C ARG A 52 23.81 19.42 7.69
N LYS A 53 22.54 19.83 7.62
CA LYS A 53 21.88 20.68 8.61
C LYS A 53 22.63 22.01 8.83
N ASN A 54 22.82 22.72 7.73
CA ASN A 54 23.39 24.06 7.69
C ASN A 54 22.41 25.04 7.01
N GLU A 55 22.87 26.20 6.60
CA GLU A 55 22.05 27.27 5.99
C GLU A 55 22.41 27.51 4.51
N PHE A 56 22.89 26.50 3.79
CA PHE A 56 23.22 26.61 2.38
C PHE A 56 21.95 26.84 1.54
N ASP A 57 21.88 27.92 0.79
CA ASP A 57 20.82 28.22 -0.19
C ASP A 57 21.17 27.78 -1.61
N SER A 58 22.45 27.62 -1.88
CA SER A 58 23.04 27.13 -3.13
C SER A 58 24.40 26.48 -2.85
N PHE A 59 24.81 25.59 -3.73
CA PHE A 59 26.12 24.97 -3.68
C PHE A 59 26.76 25.09 -5.08
N LEU A 60 27.92 25.77 -5.15
CA LEU A 60 28.69 25.95 -6.36
C LEU A 60 30.00 25.20 -6.24
N ASP A 61 30.28 24.31 -7.15
CA ASP A 61 31.41 23.41 -7.06
C ASP A 61 32.71 23.88 -7.75
N CYS A 62 32.61 24.80 -8.71
CA CYS A 62 33.78 25.22 -9.51
C CYS A 62 34.93 25.90 -8.76
N SER A 63 34.66 26.45 -7.60
CA SER A 63 35.68 27.08 -6.76
C SER A 63 36.46 26.11 -5.87
N THR A 64 36.06 24.86 -5.84
CA THR A 64 36.41 23.92 -4.75
C THR A 64 37.31 22.76 -5.19
N ASN A 65 37.39 22.47 -6.49
CA ASN A 65 38.14 21.31 -7.01
C ASN A 65 37.83 19.98 -6.29
N LEU A 66 36.55 19.59 -6.31
CA LEU A 66 36.02 18.41 -5.62
C LEU A 66 36.10 17.11 -6.45
N ALA A 67 37.02 17.02 -7.41
CA ALA A 67 37.09 15.88 -8.33
C ALA A 67 37.27 14.53 -7.64
N ASN A 68 37.90 14.48 -6.47
CA ASN A 68 38.14 13.27 -5.72
C ASN A 68 37.02 12.92 -4.73
N LEU A 69 35.98 13.75 -4.66
CA LEU A 69 34.87 13.54 -3.71
C LEU A 69 34.07 12.29 -4.10
N GLU A 70 33.92 11.38 -3.16
CA GLU A 70 33.09 10.18 -3.29
C GLU A 70 31.72 10.35 -2.64
N ILE A 71 31.63 11.10 -1.53
CA ILE A 71 30.40 11.36 -0.78
C ILE A 71 30.21 12.86 -0.58
N LEU A 72 29.05 13.35 -0.99
CA LEU A 72 28.60 14.71 -0.70
C LEU A 72 27.21 14.66 -0.04
N ASP A 73 27.17 15.12 1.22
CA ASP A 73 25.90 15.27 1.94
C ASP A 73 25.60 16.74 2.20
N LEU A 74 24.60 17.25 1.52
CA LEU A 74 24.02 18.60 1.64
C LEU A 74 22.59 18.54 2.19
N SER A 75 22.22 17.45 2.83
CA SER A 75 20.85 17.27 3.35
C SER A 75 20.52 18.30 4.45
N GLN A 76 19.23 18.57 4.63
CA GLN A 76 18.73 19.50 5.63
C GLN A 76 19.36 20.91 5.53
N ASN A 77 19.35 21.45 4.33
CA ASN A 77 19.77 22.80 4.02
C ASN A 77 18.60 23.61 3.40
N HIS A 78 18.91 24.68 2.71
CA HIS A 78 17.92 25.57 2.09
C HIS A 78 18.08 25.67 0.58
N LEU A 79 18.71 24.64 -0.05
CA LEU A 79 18.98 24.63 -1.48
C LEU A 79 17.69 24.76 -2.28
N ARG A 80 17.66 25.74 -3.19
CA ARG A 80 16.57 25.92 -4.15
C ARG A 80 16.93 25.38 -5.53
N ARG A 81 18.22 25.33 -5.83
CA ARG A 81 18.81 24.80 -7.06
C ARG A 81 20.07 24.03 -6.72
N PHE A 82 20.34 23.02 -7.50
CA PHE A 82 21.56 22.23 -7.39
C PHE A 82 22.05 21.89 -8.81
N PHE A 83 23.32 22.13 -9.09
CA PHE A 83 23.95 21.81 -10.35
C PHE A 83 25.47 21.80 -10.20
N PHE A 84 26.14 21.00 -11.04
CA PHE A 84 27.57 20.97 -11.17
C PHE A 84 28.03 21.91 -12.30
N LEU A 85 28.79 22.93 -11.97
CA LEU A 85 29.22 23.95 -12.93
C LEU A 85 30.54 23.60 -13.67
N CYS A 86 31.41 22.81 -13.01
CA CYS A 86 32.73 22.52 -13.55
C CYS A 86 32.69 21.50 -14.68
N LYS A 87 33.71 21.55 -15.55
CA LYS A 87 33.81 20.67 -16.73
C LYS A 87 34.44 19.30 -16.39
N ASP A 88 35.04 19.17 -15.22
CA ASP A 88 35.75 17.96 -14.81
C ASP A 88 34.79 16.87 -14.32
N GLU A 89 35.15 15.61 -14.50
CA GLU A 89 34.42 14.50 -13.96
C GLU A 89 34.70 14.35 -12.46
N TYR A 90 33.65 13.99 -11.72
CA TYR A 90 33.71 13.74 -10.28
C TYR A 90 33.69 12.24 -9.99
N ASN A 91 34.41 11.83 -8.94
CA ASN A 91 34.38 10.47 -8.44
C ASN A 91 33.14 10.17 -7.57
N LEU A 92 32.15 11.06 -7.57
CA LEU A 92 30.99 11.03 -6.68
C LEU A 92 30.19 9.73 -6.85
N ARG A 93 30.02 9.02 -5.72
CA ARG A 93 29.24 7.79 -5.61
C ARG A 93 27.96 8.00 -4.83
N VAL A 94 27.95 8.92 -3.88
CA VAL A 94 26.81 9.22 -3.02
C VAL A 94 26.55 10.73 -3.04
N LEU A 95 25.34 11.11 -3.43
CA LEU A 95 24.84 12.46 -3.36
C LEU A 95 23.56 12.49 -2.56
N ASN A 96 23.59 13.18 -1.42
CA ASN A 96 22.43 13.42 -0.61
C ASN A 96 22.07 14.92 -0.58
N VAL A 97 20.97 15.29 -1.21
CA VAL A 97 20.40 16.65 -1.18
C VAL A 97 18.97 16.64 -0.63
N SER A 98 18.65 15.65 0.21
CA SER A 98 17.34 15.52 0.83
C SER A 98 17.03 16.65 1.81
N HIS A 99 15.75 16.83 2.12
CA HIS A 99 15.31 17.87 3.06
C HIS A 99 15.82 19.27 2.71
N ASN A 100 15.63 19.65 1.47
CA ASN A 100 15.94 20.97 0.92
C ASN A 100 14.68 21.66 0.34
N LYS A 101 14.87 22.66 -0.49
CA LYS A 101 13.78 23.42 -1.14
C LYS A 101 13.88 23.36 -2.66
N LEU A 102 14.42 22.25 -3.21
CA LEU A 102 14.58 22.06 -4.65
C LEU A 102 13.20 21.97 -5.31
N GLU A 103 12.90 22.90 -6.21
CA GLU A 103 11.61 22.95 -6.93
C GLU A 103 11.70 22.22 -8.28
N TYR A 104 12.85 22.20 -8.88
CA TYR A 104 13.18 21.50 -10.10
C TYR A 104 14.67 21.16 -10.15
N ILE A 105 15.03 20.24 -11.00
CA ILE A 105 16.40 19.89 -11.35
C ILE A 105 16.59 20.26 -12.83
N ASP A 106 17.54 21.13 -13.11
CA ASP A 106 17.84 21.52 -14.48
C ASP A 106 18.30 20.29 -15.28
N ASP A 107 17.97 20.21 -16.59
CA ASP A 107 18.33 19.10 -17.46
C ASP A 107 19.85 18.83 -17.50
N ASN A 108 20.65 19.85 -17.27
CA ASN A 108 22.10 19.73 -17.22
C ASN A 108 22.68 19.67 -15.80
N ALA A 109 21.83 19.56 -14.77
CA ALA A 109 22.29 19.58 -13.37
C ALA A 109 23.19 18.39 -13.03
N PHE A 110 22.85 17.24 -13.59
CA PHE A 110 23.54 15.98 -13.34
C PHE A 110 24.29 15.46 -14.57
N ASN A 111 24.50 16.24 -15.60
CA ASN A 111 25.10 15.82 -16.85
C ASN A 111 26.14 14.66 -16.68
N ASP A 112 26.90 14.35 -17.70
CA ASP A 112 27.88 13.25 -17.75
C ASP A 112 29.06 13.37 -16.75
N ARG A 113 29.05 14.36 -15.84
CA ARG A 113 30.16 14.68 -14.92
C ARG A 113 30.19 13.84 -13.65
N ILE A 114 29.09 13.18 -13.29
CA ILE A 114 28.99 12.28 -12.13
C ILE A 114 28.65 10.85 -12.55
N PRO A 115 29.42 10.24 -13.50
CA PRO A 115 29.07 8.95 -14.09
C PRO A 115 29.16 7.78 -13.10
N LYS A 116 29.81 7.99 -11.95
CA LYS A 116 30.05 6.95 -10.92
C LYS A 116 28.98 6.95 -9.82
N LEU A 117 27.95 7.79 -9.94
CA LEU A 117 26.90 7.91 -8.91
C LEU A 117 26.12 6.62 -8.77
N LYS A 118 26.05 6.13 -7.52
CA LYS A 118 25.33 4.91 -7.13
C LYS A 118 24.14 5.21 -6.25
N ILE A 119 24.20 6.24 -5.44
CA ILE A 119 23.17 6.62 -4.47
C ILE A 119 22.80 8.08 -4.69
N LEU A 120 21.53 8.33 -4.96
CA LEU A 120 20.96 9.65 -5.09
C LEU A 120 19.74 9.81 -4.19
N ASP A 121 19.84 10.71 -3.20
CA ASP A 121 18.74 11.07 -2.33
C ASP A 121 18.24 12.50 -2.63
N LEU A 122 17.05 12.59 -3.20
CA LEU A 122 16.31 13.80 -3.51
C LEU A 122 15.05 13.96 -2.66
N SER A 123 14.90 13.13 -1.63
CA SER A 123 13.67 13.08 -0.82
C SER A 123 13.41 14.38 -0.06
N SER A 124 12.15 14.61 0.29
CA SER A 124 11.75 15.77 1.10
C SER A 124 12.20 17.10 0.50
N ASN A 125 11.89 17.30 -0.76
CA ASN A 125 12.10 18.54 -1.51
C ASN A 125 10.75 19.08 -2.03
N LYS A 126 10.76 19.97 -3.00
CA LYS A 126 9.58 20.56 -3.64
C LYS A 126 9.50 20.22 -5.13
N LEU A 127 10.10 19.10 -5.53
CA LEU A 127 10.10 18.68 -6.93
C LEU A 127 8.68 18.43 -7.40
N SER A 128 8.30 19.02 -8.53
CA SER A 128 6.99 18.83 -9.14
C SER A 128 7.03 18.05 -10.45
N ILE A 129 8.20 17.89 -11.04
CA ILE A 129 8.41 17.20 -12.32
C ILE A 129 9.69 16.36 -12.25
N VAL A 130 9.62 15.16 -12.84
CA VAL A 130 10.78 14.32 -13.15
C VAL A 130 10.72 13.99 -14.64
N ASN A 131 11.54 14.68 -15.42
CA ASN A 131 11.60 14.49 -16.86
C ASN A 131 12.57 13.36 -17.25
N GLU A 132 12.58 12.98 -18.53
CA GLU A 132 13.42 11.90 -19.05
C GLU A 132 14.92 12.22 -19.02
N THR A 133 15.28 13.49 -19.16
CA THR A 133 16.67 13.97 -19.24
C THR A 133 17.34 14.05 -17.87
N MET A 134 16.56 14.27 -16.81
CA MET A 134 17.07 14.46 -15.45
C MET A 134 17.97 13.32 -14.96
N LEU A 135 17.65 12.07 -15.31
CA LEU A 135 18.30 10.87 -14.81
C LEU A 135 19.00 10.04 -15.90
N GLU A 136 19.06 10.53 -17.14
CA GLU A 136 19.51 9.76 -18.31
C GLU A 136 20.96 9.27 -18.24
N HIS A 137 21.82 9.99 -17.52
CA HIS A 137 23.25 9.68 -17.41
C HIS A 137 23.58 8.65 -16.32
N PHE A 138 22.62 8.29 -15.45
CA PHE A 138 22.87 7.45 -14.26
C PHE A 138 22.74 5.93 -14.51
N LYS A 139 23.52 5.42 -15.46
CA LYS A 139 23.46 4.00 -15.87
C LYS A 139 23.81 2.99 -14.77
N ILE A 140 24.60 3.40 -13.77
CA ILE A 140 25.04 2.54 -12.66
C ILE A 140 24.40 2.91 -11.32
N LEU A 141 23.38 3.77 -11.31
CA LEU A 141 22.66 4.14 -10.11
C LEU A 141 21.95 2.90 -9.53
N GLU A 142 22.22 2.62 -8.27
CA GLU A 142 21.67 1.46 -7.54
C GLU A 142 20.53 1.87 -6.60
N TYR A 143 20.56 3.08 -6.07
CA TYR A 143 19.60 3.61 -5.09
C TYR A 143 19.10 4.99 -5.49
N LEU A 144 17.78 5.15 -5.58
CA LEU A 144 17.12 6.42 -5.86
C LEU A 144 15.95 6.63 -4.89
N THR A 145 15.89 7.79 -4.26
CA THR A 145 14.69 8.21 -3.55
C THR A 145 14.23 9.59 -3.97
N LEU A 146 12.95 9.69 -4.30
CA LEU A 146 12.20 10.90 -4.62
C LEU A 146 11.09 11.15 -3.60
N ALA A 147 11.07 10.39 -2.52
CA ALA A 147 10.01 10.39 -1.51
C ALA A 147 9.71 11.80 -0.96
N ASN A 148 8.47 12.03 -0.58
CA ASN A 148 8.04 13.31 0.01
C ASN A 148 8.32 14.53 -0.90
N ASN A 149 8.01 14.43 -2.18
CA ASN A 149 8.02 15.52 -3.13
C ASN A 149 6.62 15.69 -3.75
N PRO A 150 6.13 16.91 -4.00
CA PRO A 150 4.80 17.13 -4.60
C PRO A 150 4.84 16.94 -6.12
N ILE A 151 5.28 15.76 -6.59
CA ILE A 151 5.46 15.51 -8.03
C ILE A 151 4.10 15.32 -8.70
N ASN A 152 3.09 14.84 -7.97
CA ASN A 152 1.80 14.49 -8.52
C ASN A 152 1.97 13.46 -9.65
N ASP A 153 1.34 13.68 -10.81
CA ASP A 153 1.51 12.84 -12.00
C ASP A 153 2.61 13.36 -12.95
N GLY A 154 3.55 14.16 -12.43
CA GLY A 154 4.62 14.82 -13.17
C GLY A 154 5.86 13.96 -13.45
N ILE A 155 5.78 12.63 -13.30
CA ILE A 155 6.87 11.73 -13.70
C ILE A 155 6.68 11.38 -15.18
N HIS A 156 7.66 11.74 -16.02
CA HIS A 156 7.65 11.35 -17.43
C HIS A 156 7.78 9.83 -17.57
N GLU A 157 7.07 9.21 -18.51
CA GLU A 157 7.04 7.75 -18.67
C GLU A 157 8.42 7.10 -18.89
N ASN A 158 9.35 7.83 -19.50
CA ASN A 158 10.72 7.39 -19.74
C ASN A 158 11.73 7.89 -18.69
N ALA A 159 11.28 8.50 -17.59
CA ALA A 159 12.19 9.09 -16.59
C ALA A 159 13.22 8.09 -16.03
N PHE A 160 12.86 6.80 -15.97
CA PHE A 160 13.71 5.75 -15.39
C PHE A 160 14.33 4.81 -16.44
N TRP A 161 14.16 5.05 -17.72
CA TRP A 161 14.51 4.09 -18.79
C TRP A 161 15.98 3.67 -18.82
N ASN A 162 16.91 4.53 -18.40
CA ASN A 162 18.36 4.26 -18.34
C ASN A 162 18.84 3.67 -17.01
N LEU A 163 18.01 3.61 -15.97
CA LEU A 163 18.39 3.18 -14.63
C LEU A 163 18.44 1.65 -14.50
N LYS A 164 19.13 0.98 -15.42
CA LYS A 164 19.15 -0.49 -15.51
C LYS A 164 19.82 -1.18 -14.32
N ALA A 165 20.70 -0.48 -13.58
CA ALA A 165 21.36 -1.00 -12.40
C ALA A 165 20.55 -0.79 -11.10
N LEU A 166 19.41 -0.07 -11.18
CA LEU A 166 18.63 0.32 -10.01
C LEU A 166 18.09 -0.90 -9.27
N ARG A 167 18.35 -0.93 -7.95
CA ARG A 167 17.91 -1.97 -7.02
C ARG A 167 16.87 -1.47 -6.03
N TYR A 168 16.99 -0.23 -5.63
CA TYR A 168 16.08 0.42 -4.69
C TYR A 168 15.48 1.69 -5.30
N LEU A 169 14.15 1.77 -5.29
CA LEU A 169 13.41 2.96 -5.73
C LEU A 169 12.35 3.31 -4.69
N ASN A 170 12.44 4.54 -4.16
CA ASN A 170 11.43 5.05 -3.26
C ASN A 170 10.70 6.24 -3.91
N LEU A 171 9.40 6.05 -4.19
CA LEU A 171 8.45 7.02 -4.70
C LEU A 171 7.31 7.25 -3.69
N SER A 172 7.56 7.03 -2.39
CA SER A 172 6.51 7.23 -1.38
C SER A 172 6.17 8.70 -1.23
N ASN A 173 4.88 8.97 -1.02
CA ASN A 173 4.37 10.32 -0.78
C ASN A 173 4.80 11.33 -1.87
N VAL A 174 4.68 10.94 -3.15
CA VAL A 174 4.89 11.84 -4.29
C VAL A 174 3.57 12.37 -4.86
N SER A 175 2.45 12.08 -4.20
CA SER A 175 1.09 12.47 -4.59
C SER A 175 0.66 11.97 -5.97
N SER A 176 1.27 10.89 -6.48
CA SER A 176 0.90 10.32 -7.78
C SER A 176 -0.37 9.48 -7.67
N SER A 177 -1.34 9.72 -8.55
CA SER A 177 -2.59 8.97 -8.62
C SER A 177 -2.45 7.69 -9.45
N TYR A 178 -1.41 7.63 -10.27
CA TYR A 178 -1.18 6.51 -11.15
C TYR A 178 0.29 6.43 -11.57
N PHE A 179 0.79 5.21 -11.83
CA PHE A 179 2.07 4.97 -12.46
C PHE A 179 1.86 4.21 -13.77
N SER A 180 2.42 4.72 -14.86
CA SER A 180 2.38 4.04 -16.16
C SER A 180 3.03 2.66 -16.10
N SER A 181 2.51 1.71 -16.86
CA SER A 181 3.13 0.39 -17.03
C SER A 181 4.57 0.45 -17.56
N GLU A 182 4.92 1.52 -18.25
CA GLU A 182 6.26 1.69 -18.83
C GLU A 182 7.30 2.15 -17.81
N PHE A 183 6.90 2.80 -16.70
CA PHE A 183 7.85 3.32 -15.69
C PHE A 183 8.81 2.28 -15.15
N PHE A 184 8.31 1.08 -14.89
CA PHE A 184 9.09 0.04 -14.21
C PHE A 184 9.63 -1.03 -15.16
N LYS A 185 9.22 -1.00 -16.44
CA LYS A 185 9.52 -2.04 -17.43
C LYS A 185 11.02 -2.28 -17.63
N THR A 186 11.81 -1.21 -17.61
CA THR A 186 13.26 -1.26 -17.85
C THR A 186 14.06 -1.55 -16.58
N LEU A 187 13.45 -1.49 -15.39
CA LEU A 187 14.08 -1.66 -14.10
C LEU A 187 14.23 -3.15 -13.72
N THR A 188 14.89 -3.91 -14.57
CA THR A 188 14.97 -5.37 -14.45
C THR A 188 15.74 -5.86 -13.21
N ASN A 189 16.57 -5.02 -12.61
CA ASN A 189 17.34 -5.32 -11.40
C ASN A 189 16.67 -4.78 -10.11
N LEU A 190 15.49 -4.14 -10.23
CA LEU A 190 14.81 -3.58 -9.07
C LEU A 190 14.39 -4.68 -8.11
N SER A 191 14.84 -4.58 -6.86
CA SER A 191 14.52 -5.50 -5.79
C SER A 191 13.59 -4.91 -4.74
N THR A 192 13.69 -3.60 -4.48
CA THR A 192 12.87 -2.92 -3.47
C THR A 192 12.17 -1.71 -4.08
N LEU A 193 10.84 -1.65 -3.94
CA LEU A 193 10.00 -0.56 -4.42
C LEU A 193 9.06 -0.08 -3.31
N ASP A 194 9.11 1.20 -3.01
CA ASP A 194 8.18 1.87 -2.11
C ASP A 194 7.28 2.84 -2.89
N LEU A 195 5.99 2.54 -2.95
CA LEU A 195 4.93 3.37 -3.55
C LEU A 195 3.93 3.86 -2.49
N SER A 196 4.26 3.71 -1.22
CA SER A 196 3.35 4.03 -0.11
C SER A 196 2.93 5.50 -0.10
N LYS A 197 1.82 5.80 0.57
CA LYS A 197 1.29 7.17 0.73
C LYS A 197 1.00 7.90 -0.59
N ASN A 198 0.67 7.14 -1.62
CA ASN A 198 0.21 7.69 -2.90
C ASN A 198 -1.26 7.34 -3.13
N PRO A 199 -2.07 8.21 -3.76
CA PRO A 199 -3.48 7.95 -3.98
C PRO A 199 -3.76 6.98 -5.14
N ILE A 200 -2.87 6.02 -5.39
CA ILE A 200 -3.07 5.01 -6.43
C ILE A 200 -4.19 4.06 -6.05
N SER A 201 -5.06 3.75 -7.01
CA SER A 201 -6.21 2.86 -6.82
C SER A 201 -6.01 1.45 -7.38
N ARG A 202 -4.93 1.22 -8.10
CA ARG A 202 -4.55 -0.07 -8.71
C ARG A 202 -3.06 -0.29 -8.58
N VAL A 203 -2.65 -1.54 -8.47
CA VAL A 203 -1.24 -1.92 -8.54
C VAL A 203 -0.76 -1.73 -9.98
N PRO A 204 0.31 -0.96 -10.23
CA PRO A 204 0.89 -0.84 -11.57
C PRO A 204 1.56 -2.16 -12.01
N LEU A 205 1.93 -2.28 -13.28
CA LEU A 205 2.77 -3.41 -13.73
C LEU A 205 4.17 -3.25 -13.13
N LEU A 206 4.63 -4.30 -12.45
CA LEU A 206 5.87 -4.29 -11.66
C LEU A 206 6.89 -5.30 -12.22
N PRO A 207 8.20 -5.06 -12.02
CA PRO A 207 9.25 -5.99 -12.41
C PRO A 207 9.14 -7.31 -11.63
N VAL A 208 9.27 -8.44 -12.32
CA VAL A 208 9.13 -9.79 -11.73
C VAL A 208 10.20 -10.16 -10.71
N ASN A 209 11.31 -9.42 -10.69
CA ASN A 209 12.44 -9.64 -9.78
C ASN A 209 12.29 -8.92 -8.43
N LEU A 210 11.17 -8.23 -8.21
CA LEU A 210 10.91 -7.50 -6.99
C LEU A 210 10.88 -8.47 -5.78
N GLU A 211 11.60 -8.08 -4.72
CA GLU A 211 11.68 -8.82 -3.46
C GLU A 211 10.90 -8.11 -2.33
N GLU A 212 10.85 -6.79 -2.34
CA GLU A 212 10.15 -5.98 -1.35
C GLU A 212 9.25 -4.96 -2.04
N LEU A 213 7.98 -4.88 -1.60
CA LEU A 213 6.98 -3.93 -2.11
C LEU A 213 6.20 -3.31 -0.96
N ASP A 214 6.22 -1.98 -0.89
CA ASP A 214 5.37 -1.22 0.03
C ASP A 214 4.28 -0.46 -0.75
N LEU A 215 3.02 -0.80 -0.46
CA LEU A 215 1.82 -0.15 -0.99
C LEU A 215 0.95 0.44 0.14
N SER A 216 1.53 0.62 1.32
CA SER A 216 0.82 1.13 2.51
C SER A 216 0.26 2.53 2.27
N ASP A 217 -0.84 2.86 2.93
CA ASP A 217 -1.48 4.17 2.80
C ASP A 217 -1.89 4.54 1.35
N THR A 218 -2.26 3.55 0.52
CA THR A 218 -2.76 3.77 -0.84
C THR A 218 -4.29 3.62 -0.91
N HIS A 219 -4.88 4.01 -2.05
CA HIS A 219 -6.32 3.86 -2.28
C HIS A 219 -6.69 2.54 -2.95
N ILE A 220 -5.79 1.57 -3.01
CA ILE A 220 -6.04 0.25 -3.60
C ILE A 220 -7.12 -0.45 -2.80
N SER A 221 -8.16 -0.90 -3.50
CA SER A 221 -9.30 -1.62 -2.90
C SER A 221 -9.28 -3.12 -3.17
N ARG A 222 -8.49 -3.57 -4.14
CA ARG A 222 -8.32 -4.98 -4.53
C ARG A 222 -6.91 -5.22 -5.09
N LEU A 223 -6.37 -6.38 -4.78
CA LEU A 223 -5.07 -6.84 -5.28
C LEU A 223 -5.34 -8.05 -6.18
N ARG A 224 -5.38 -7.83 -7.49
CA ARG A 224 -5.59 -8.89 -8.48
C ARG A 224 -4.45 -8.92 -9.47
N ASP A 225 -4.21 -10.09 -10.05
CA ASP A 225 -3.25 -10.29 -11.14
C ASP A 225 -1.80 -9.88 -10.81
N VAL A 226 -1.43 -9.97 -9.52
CA VAL A 226 -0.09 -9.65 -9.06
C VAL A 226 0.83 -10.86 -9.32
N TYR A 227 1.73 -10.73 -10.30
CA TYR A 227 2.71 -11.77 -10.64
C TYR A 227 4.11 -11.36 -10.19
N LEU A 228 4.47 -11.69 -8.95
CA LEU A 228 5.76 -11.36 -8.32
C LEU A 228 6.34 -12.59 -7.60
N PRO A 229 6.84 -13.60 -8.34
CA PRO A 229 7.23 -14.89 -7.77
C PRO A 229 8.44 -14.80 -6.81
N ARG A 230 9.21 -13.70 -6.83
CA ARG A 230 10.35 -13.47 -5.95
C ARG A 230 10.03 -12.58 -4.75
N LEU A 231 8.81 -12.06 -4.66
CA LEU A 231 8.43 -11.15 -3.59
C LEU A 231 8.48 -11.86 -2.23
N ARG A 232 9.25 -11.30 -1.31
CA ARG A 232 9.44 -11.79 0.06
C ARG A 232 8.68 -10.97 1.09
N GLU A 233 8.57 -9.67 0.86
CA GLU A 233 7.87 -8.76 1.77
C GLU A 233 6.84 -7.92 1.02
N LEU A 234 5.59 -7.96 1.49
CA LEU A 234 4.49 -7.12 1.01
C LEU A 234 3.88 -6.35 2.18
N LYS A 235 3.93 -5.02 2.09
CA LYS A 235 3.26 -4.12 3.05
C LYS A 235 2.01 -3.51 2.44
N LEU A 236 0.91 -3.64 3.15
CA LEU A 236 -0.42 -3.13 2.85
C LEU A 236 -1.02 -2.48 4.10
N ASN A 237 -0.19 -1.67 4.80
CA ASN A 237 -0.59 -1.06 6.05
C ASN A 237 -1.50 0.15 5.80
N ASN A 238 -2.41 0.43 6.73
CA ASN A 238 -3.29 1.60 6.68
C ASN A 238 -4.13 1.72 5.40
N MET A 239 -4.56 0.59 4.81
CA MET A 239 -5.36 0.55 3.58
C MET A 239 -6.79 1.00 3.85
N GLN A 240 -7.14 2.22 3.45
CA GLN A 240 -8.45 2.81 3.76
C GLN A 240 -9.59 2.25 2.90
N ASN A 241 -9.30 1.73 1.71
CA ASN A 241 -10.30 1.25 0.76
C ASN A 241 -10.33 -0.29 0.62
N LEU A 242 -9.39 -0.99 1.22
CA LEU A 242 -9.29 -2.46 1.18
C LEU A 242 -10.23 -3.07 2.23
N ARG A 243 -11.45 -3.46 1.82
CA ARG A 243 -12.45 -4.04 2.71
C ARG A 243 -12.34 -5.55 2.84
N GLU A 244 -11.89 -6.20 1.80
CA GLU A 244 -11.75 -7.64 1.70
C GLU A 244 -10.44 -7.99 1.02
N LEU A 245 -9.71 -8.96 1.57
CA LEU A 245 -8.54 -9.55 0.96
C LEU A 245 -8.76 -11.04 0.76
N LEU A 246 -8.68 -11.47 -0.51
CA LEU A 246 -8.66 -12.88 -0.88
C LEU A 246 -7.21 -13.32 -0.99
N LEU A 247 -6.75 -14.21 -0.12
CA LEU A 247 -5.37 -14.69 -0.18
C LEU A 247 -5.07 -15.48 -1.47
N ASN A 248 -6.11 -16.01 -2.12
CA ASN A 248 -5.96 -16.66 -3.43
C ASN A 248 -5.44 -15.73 -4.53
N ASP A 249 -5.66 -14.42 -4.41
CA ASP A 249 -5.10 -13.42 -5.33
C ASP A 249 -3.55 -13.40 -5.25
N PHE A 250 -2.95 -14.04 -4.23
CA PHE A 250 -1.52 -14.14 -4.00
C PHE A 250 -0.91 -15.50 -4.38
N GLU A 251 -1.60 -16.31 -5.18
CA GLU A 251 -1.09 -17.62 -5.60
C GLU A 251 0.28 -17.58 -6.30
N ASN A 252 0.56 -16.48 -6.99
CA ASN A 252 1.81 -16.22 -7.69
C ASN A 252 2.92 -15.64 -6.80
N LEU A 253 2.64 -15.36 -5.51
CA LEU A 253 3.61 -14.85 -4.54
C LEU A 253 4.29 -16.01 -3.79
N THR A 254 4.88 -16.94 -4.51
CA THR A 254 5.39 -18.22 -3.98
C THR A 254 6.57 -18.07 -3.02
N SER A 255 7.26 -16.92 -3.03
CA SER A 255 8.38 -16.61 -2.14
C SER A 255 7.98 -15.73 -0.94
N LEU A 256 6.70 -15.37 -0.79
CA LEU A 256 6.27 -14.42 0.23
C LEU A 256 6.52 -14.95 1.65
N GLU A 257 7.32 -14.20 2.41
CA GLU A 257 7.70 -14.49 3.79
C GLU A 257 6.98 -13.57 4.79
N ILE A 258 6.75 -12.31 4.41
CA ILE A 258 6.16 -11.29 5.28
C ILE A 258 4.98 -10.62 4.57
N LEU A 259 3.81 -10.70 5.20
CA LEU A 259 2.60 -9.96 4.80
C LEU A 259 2.12 -9.11 5.97
N SER A 260 2.09 -7.79 5.78
CA SER A 260 1.64 -6.83 6.78
C SER A 260 0.47 -6.00 6.27
N LEU A 261 -0.61 -5.94 7.07
CA LEU A 261 -1.83 -5.17 6.79
C LEU A 261 -2.21 -4.26 7.98
N ASP A 262 -1.25 -3.99 8.87
CA ASP A 262 -1.49 -3.30 10.13
C ASP A 262 -2.16 -1.93 9.93
N GLY A 263 -3.11 -1.62 10.80
CA GLY A 263 -3.83 -0.35 10.75
C GLY A 263 -4.88 -0.22 9.65
N SER A 264 -5.10 -1.25 8.84
CA SER A 264 -6.08 -1.28 7.75
C SER A 264 -7.51 -1.43 8.28
N LYS A 265 -8.04 -0.37 8.89
CA LYS A 265 -9.34 -0.37 9.61
C LYS A 265 -10.54 -0.68 8.72
N ALA A 266 -10.42 -0.48 7.41
CA ALA A 266 -11.46 -0.85 6.45
C ALA A 266 -11.52 -2.36 6.20
N LEU A 267 -10.44 -3.12 6.50
CA LEU A 267 -10.35 -4.55 6.25
C LEU A 267 -11.24 -5.33 7.22
N MET A 268 -12.37 -5.78 6.72
CA MET A 268 -13.35 -6.55 7.50
C MET A 268 -13.26 -8.05 7.24
N PHE A 269 -12.75 -8.45 6.09
CA PHE A 269 -12.72 -9.85 5.67
C PHE A 269 -11.33 -10.23 5.13
N LEU A 270 -10.75 -11.25 5.75
CA LEU A 270 -9.59 -11.98 5.24
C LEU A 270 -10.05 -13.39 4.91
N LYS A 271 -9.99 -13.79 3.64
CA LYS A 271 -10.58 -15.03 3.15
C LYS A 271 -9.62 -15.84 2.29
N MET A 272 -9.89 -17.14 2.23
CA MET A 272 -9.25 -18.06 1.28
C MET A 272 -10.35 -18.93 0.66
N ILE A 273 -10.75 -18.62 -0.58
CA ILE A 273 -11.83 -19.30 -1.30
C ILE A 273 -11.42 -19.46 -2.77
N PRO A 274 -11.31 -20.68 -3.30
CA PRO A 274 -11.45 -21.95 -2.59
C PRO A 274 -10.30 -22.21 -1.61
N TYR A 275 -10.50 -23.17 -0.72
CA TYR A 275 -9.45 -23.65 0.19
C TYR A 275 -8.22 -24.17 -0.57
N ASN A 276 -7.03 -23.71 -0.19
CA ASN A 276 -5.76 -24.12 -0.78
C ASN A 276 -4.69 -24.18 0.33
N ASP A 277 -4.30 -25.39 0.74
CA ASP A 277 -3.32 -25.60 1.81
C ASP A 277 -1.86 -25.37 1.35
N HIS A 278 -1.62 -25.25 0.04
CA HIS A 278 -0.30 -24.91 -0.53
C HIS A 278 -0.12 -23.41 -0.78
N LEU A 279 -1.13 -22.59 -0.53
CA LEU A 279 -1.06 -21.16 -0.73
C LEU A 279 -0.05 -20.52 0.22
N LEU A 280 0.79 -19.60 -0.28
CA LEU A 280 1.83 -18.89 0.47
C LEU A 280 2.75 -19.81 1.29
N PRO A 281 3.45 -20.77 0.65
CA PRO A 281 4.16 -21.86 1.32
C PRO A 281 5.32 -21.41 2.22
N ARG A 282 5.84 -20.20 2.01
CA ARG A 282 6.99 -19.64 2.75
C ARG A 282 6.62 -18.58 3.77
N LEU A 283 5.32 -18.34 3.99
CA LEU A 283 4.87 -17.28 4.89
C LEU A 283 5.35 -17.52 6.33
N GLN A 284 6.14 -16.59 6.86
CA GLN A 284 6.71 -16.63 8.20
C GLN A 284 6.06 -15.62 9.14
N ARG A 285 5.59 -14.49 8.58
CA ARG A 285 4.91 -13.44 9.35
C ARG A 285 3.65 -12.99 8.64
N LEU A 286 2.55 -13.01 9.38
CA LEU A 286 1.29 -12.39 8.99
C LEU A 286 0.87 -11.40 10.09
N SER A 287 0.78 -10.13 9.75
CA SER A 287 0.33 -9.09 10.67
C SER A 287 -0.95 -8.45 10.14
N VAL A 288 -2.00 -8.52 10.94
CA VAL A 288 -3.32 -7.89 10.69
C VAL A 288 -3.80 -7.17 11.95
N SER A 289 -2.88 -6.57 12.68
CA SER A 289 -3.19 -5.83 13.90
C SER A 289 -3.93 -4.54 13.61
N ASN A 290 -4.79 -4.12 14.52
CA ASN A 290 -5.47 -2.83 14.44
C ASN A 290 -6.26 -2.63 13.13
N CYS A 291 -6.85 -3.72 12.60
CA CYS A 291 -7.73 -3.74 11.43
C CYS A 291 -9.21 -3.70 11.84
N GLY A 292 -10.10 -3.92 10.88
CA GLY A 292 -11.56 -4.04 11.10
C GLY A 292 -12.09 -5.47 11.16
N LEU A 293 -11.20 -6.46 11.35
CA LEU A 293 -11.57 -7.88 11.33
C LEU A 293 -12.45 -8.25 12.53
N ARG A 294 -13.59 -8.88 12.24
CA ARG A 294 -14.51 -9.38 13.28
C ARG A 294 -14.40 -10.88 13.49
N THR A 295 -14.02 -11.62 12.46
CA THR A 295 -13.88 -13.06 12.49
C THR A 295 -12.76 -13.51 11.56
N LEU A 296 -12.27 -14.73 11.75
CA LEU A 296 -11.33 -15.38 10.85
C LEU A 296 -12.01 -16.60 10.23
N ASP A 297 -11.96 -16.69 8.91
CA ASP A 297 -12.49 -17.82 8.16
C ASP A 297 -11.73 -19.11 8.53
N TYR A 298 -12.47 -20.21 8.73
CA TYR A 298 -11.89 -21.54 9.02
C TYR A 298 -10.91 -22.01 7.93
N ASN A 299 -11.12 -21.63 6.69
CA ASN A 299 -10.21 -21.95 5.58
C ASN A 299 -8.79 -21.40 5.78
N LEU A 300 -8.62 -20.39 6.65
CA LEU A 300 -7.29 -19.85 7.00
C LEU A 300 -6.51 -20.73 7.98
N MET A 301 -7.12 -21.82 8.52
CA MET A 301 -6.50 -22.66 9.53
C MET A 301 -5.11 -23.17 9.10
N SER A 302 -4.96 -23.61 7.87
CA SER A 302 -3.69 -24.14 7.36
C SER A 302 -2.59 -23.09 7.35
N ILE A 303 -2.90 -21.86 6.94
CA ILE A 303 -1.95 -20.72 6.91
C ILE A 303 -1.62 -20.32 8.36
N ILE A 304 -2.61 -20.11 9.20
CA ILE A 304 -2.42 -19.70 10.60
C ILE A 304 -1.60 -20.73 11.39
N LYS A 305 -1.84 -22.02 11.17
CA LYS A 305 -1.13 -23.09 11.86
C LYS A 305 0.35 -23.15 11.51
N ARG A 306 0.71 -22.87 10.26
CA ARG A 306 2.11 -22.98 9.78
C ARG A 306 2.89 -21.68 9.87
N THR A 307 2.23 -20.52 10.04
CA THR A 307 2.90 -19.22 10.11
C THR A 307 3.44 -18.98 11.53
N PRO A 308 4.77 -18.87 11.72
CA PRO A 308 5.36 -18.79 13.06
C PRO A 308 5.04 -17.50 13.81
N ILE A 309 4.92 -16.38 13.09
CA ILE A 309 4.73 -15.03 13.67
C ILE A 309 3.39 -14.50 13.20
N LEU A 310 2.44 -14.39 14.13
CA LEU A 310 1.12 -13.85 13.88
C LEU A 310 0.85 -12.67 14.81
N SER A 311 0.32 -11.58 14.26
CA SER A 311 -0.12 -10.40 14.99
C SER A 311 -1.58 -10.14 14.66
N LEU A 312 -2.48 -10.40 15.62
CA LEU A 312 -3.94 -10.34 15.47
C LEU A 312 -4.60 -9.37 16.45
N GLU A 313 -3.82 -8.67 17.25
CA GLU A 313 -4.28 -7.79 18.30
C GLU A 313 -5.05 -6.57 17.79
N ASN A 314 -5.85 -5.97 18.67
CA ASN A 314 -6.56 -4.71 18.46
C ASN A 314 -7.57 -4.72 17.29
N ASN A 315 -8.18 -5.87 17.01
CA ASN A 315 -9.32 -5.99 16.10
C ASN A 315 -10.64 -6.02 16.87
N PRO A 316 -11.76 -5.61 16.27
CA PRO A 316 -13.08 -5.67 16.88
C PRO A 316 -13.69 -7.10 16.81
N TRP A 317 -12.99 -8.08 17.40
CA TRP A 317 -13.36 -9.50 17.31
C TRP A 317 -14.77 -9.80 17.80
N HIS A 318 -15.51 -10.60 17.06
CA HIS A 318 -16.78 -11.18 17.42
C HIS A 318 -16.56 -12.65 17.78
N CYS A 319 -16.58 -12.95 19.09
CA CYS A 319 -16.25 -14.28 19.61
C CYS A 319 -17.51 -15.14 19.68
N ASP A 320 -17.75 -15.85 18.61
CA ASP A 320 -18.84 -16.81 18.45
C ASP A 320 -18.30 -18.21 18.06
N CYS A 321 -19.19 -19.13 17.69
CA CYS A 321 -18.81 -20.46 17.24
C CYS A 321 -17.89 -20.47 16.03
N LYS A 322 -17.92 -19.43 15.18
CA LYS A 322 -17.02 -19.31 14.00
C LYS A 322 -15.57 -19.13 14.39
N MET A 323 -15.31 -18.66 15.62
CA MET A 323 -13.96 -18.49 16.18
C MET A 323 -13.49 -19.68 17.03
N GLN A 324 -14.37 -20.65 17.31
CA GLN A 324 -14.10 -21.80 18.19
C GLN A 324 -12.90 -22.66 17.74
N TRP A 325 -12.70 -22.79 16.41
CA TRP A 325 -11.58 -23.56 15.85
C TRP A 325 -10.20 -23.03 16.27
N LEU A 326 -10.09 -21.74 16.58
CA LEU A 326 -8.84 -21.15 17.08
C LEU A 326 -8.46 -21.71 18.46
N ASN A 327 -9.42 -22.05 19.32
CA ASN A 327 -9.15 -22.66 20.60
C ASN A 327 -8.69 -24.12 20.49
N MET A 328 -8.99 -24.80 19.38
CA MET A 328 -8.61 -26.20 19.14
C MET A 328 -7.15 -26.34 18.66
N LEU A 329 -6.50 -25.28 18.24
CA LEU A 329 -5.12 -25.31 17.77
C LEU A 329 -4.16 -25.32 18.99
N ASN A 330 -3.45 -26.41 19.25
CA ASN A 330 -2.54 -26.56 20.40
C ASN A 330 -1.40 -25.55 20.49
N ALA A 331 -0.99 -24.95 19.35
CA ALA A 331 0.00 -23.87 19.28
C ALA A 331 -0.55 -22.50 19.69
N THR A 332 -1.82 -22.38 20.01
CA THR A 332 -2.61 -21.16 19.98
C THR A 332 -2.91 -20.53 21.31
N LYS A 333 -2.44 -21.09 22.45
CA LYS A 333 -2.60 -20.36 23.72
C LYS A 333 -1.97 -18.96 23.69
N ALA A 334 -0.88 -18.77 22.93
CA ALA A 334 -0.29 -17.45 22.71
C ALA A 334 -1.13 -16.62 21.74
N LEU A 335 -1.68 -17.23 20.68
CA LEU A 335 -2.49 -16.56 19.66
C LEU A 335 -3.86 -16.15 20.20
N SER A 336 -4.57 -17.06 20.86
CA SER A 336 -5.88 -16.78 21.43
C SER A 336 -5.85 -15.73 22.55
N ARG A 337 -4.68 -15.52 23.21
CA ARG A 337 -4.45 -14.41 24.14
C ARG A 337 -4.35 -13.04 23.46
N GLN A 338 -3.99 -12.99 22.19
CA GLN A 338 -3.97 -11.73 21.42
C GLN A 338 -5.38 -11.30 20.97
N ILE A 339 -6.34 -12.24 20.97
CA ILE A 339 -7.71 -12.02 20.54
C ILE A 339 -8.54 -11.61 21.73
N LYS A 340 -8.86 -10.32 21.84
CA LYS A 340 -9.80 -9.77 22.80
C LYS A 340 -11.15 -9.56 22.14
N CYS A 341 -12.19 -10.15 22.74
CA CYS A 341 -13.54 -10.08 22.19
C CYS A 341 -14.15 -8.69 22.36
N ARG A 342 -14.73 -8.15 21.29
CA ARG A 342 -15.46 -6.90 21.32
C ARG A 342 -16.97 -7.14 21.38
N THR A 343 -17.42 -8.21 20.81
CA THR A 343 -18.81 -8.69 20.78
C THR A 343 -18.83 -10.21 20.84
N PRO A 344 -19.92 -10.86 21.30
CA PRO A 344 -21.09 -10.29 21.95
C PRO A 344 -20.77 -9.65 23.30
N GLU A 345 -21.72 -8.90 23.88
CA GLU A 345 -21.53 -8.13 25.13
C GLU A 345 -21.10 -8.99 26.32
N GLN A 346 -21.60 -10.22 26.41
CA GLN A 346 -21.25 -11.20 27.47
C GLN A 346 -19.77 -11.59 27.50
N HIS A 347 -19.07 -11.42 26.34
CA HIS A 347 -17.66 -11.73 26.19
C HIS A 347 -16.78 -10.49 26.02
N PHE A 348 -17.35 -9.29 26.21
CA PHE A 348 -16.64 -8.04 26.06
C PHE A 348 -15.36 -7.98 26.89
N ASP A 349 -14.24 -7.61 26.25
CA ASP A 349 -12.88 -7.49 26.81
C ASP A 349 -12.24 -8.79 27.34
N LYS A 350 -12.92 -9.94 27.27
CA LYS A 350 -12.33 -11.24 27.58
C LYS A 350 -11.41 -11.71 26.46
N GLN A 351 -10.36 -12.44 26.83
CA GLN A 351 -9.53 -13.14 25.84
C GLN A 351 -10.28 -14.36 25.30
N LEU A 352 -10.16 -14.66 24.01
CA LEU A 352 -10.81 -15.84 23.41
C LEU A 352 -10.41 -17.14 24.13
N SER A 353 -9.15 -17.22 24.62
CA SER A 353 -8.63 -18.36 25.39
C SER A 353 -9.30 -18.58 26.75
N GLU A 354 -9.96 -17.56 27.28
CA GLU A 354 -10.64 -17.60 28.59
C GLU A 354 -12.10 -18.05 28.47
N ILE A 355 -12.64 -18.09 27.23
CA ILE A 355 -14.05 -18.44 27.00
C ILE A 355 -14.16 -19.94 26.73
N PRO A 356 -14.93 -20.68 27.53
CA PRO A 356 -15.22 -22.08 27.28
C PRO A 356 -15.88 -22.28 25.91
N SER A 357 -15.54 -23.36 25.21
CA SER A 357 -16.05 -23.62 23.86
C SER A 357 -17.60 -23.75 23.82
N HIS A 358 -18.25 -24.15 24.89
CA HIS A 358 -19.70 -24.26 24.95
C HIS A 358 -20.42 -22.91 25.12
N GLU A 359 -19.69 -21.84 25.47
CA GLU A 359 -20.21 -20.48 25.54
C GLU A 359 -20.06 -19.73 24.24
N LEU A 360 -19.28 -20.25 23.26
CA LEU A 360 -19.14 -19.70 21.93
C LEU A 360 -20.29 -20.18 21.03
N GLU A 361 -21.48 -19.64 21.27
CA GLU A 361 -22.68 -19.96 20.51
C GLU A 361 -22.73 -19.17 19.20
N CYS A 362 -23.20 -19.78 18.10
CA CYS A 362 -23.59 -19.06 16.90
C CYS A 362 -25.00 -18.51 17.10
N GLU A 363 -25.18 -17.23 16.93
CA GLU A 363 -26.51 -16.69 16.66
C GLU A 363 -26.99 -17.30 15.35
N ASP A 364 -27.99 -18.17 15.40
CA ASP A 364 -28.63 -18.69 14.19
C ASP A 364 -29.23 -17.52 13.42
N ASP A 365 -28.71 -17.24 12.22
CA ASP A 365 -29.26 -16.24 11.30
C ASP A 365 -30.75 -16.48 11.00
N ALA A 366 -31.26 -17.70 11.30
CA ALA A 366 -32.65 -18.08 11.15
C ALA A 366 -33.58 -17.45 12.21
N THR A 367 -33.08 -17.02 13.38
CA THR A 367 -33.90 -16.39 14.43
C THR A 367 -34.11 -14.89 14.19
N MET A 368 -33.37 -14.29 13.28
CA MET A 368 -33.53 -12.89 12.85
C MET A 368 -34.47 -12.70 11.67
N LEU A 369 -35.24 -13.75 11.28
CA LEU A 369 -36.44 -13.52 10.50
C LEU A 369 -37.47 -12.92 11.45
N HIS A 370 -37.30 -11.70 11.65
CA HIS A 370 -37.68 -10.77 12.66
C HIS A 370 -39.17 -10.94 13.08
N PRO A 371 -39.47 -10.75 14.36
CA PRO A 371 -40.84 -10.64 14.86
C PRO A 371 -41.71 -9.69 14.04
N VAL A 372 -41.11 -8.70 13.37
CA VAL A 372 -41.77 -7.82 12.41
C VAL A 372 -42.27 -8.57 11.17
N LEU A 373 -41.52 -9.53 10.61
CA LEU A 373 -41.95 -10.32 9.46
C LEU A 373 -43.10 -11.26 9.87
N TRP A 374 -43.02 -11.89 11.03
CA TRP A 374 -44.12 -12.67 11.60
C TRP A 374 -45.32 -11.83 11.92
N ALA A 375 -45.15 -10.62 12.43
CA ALA A 375 -46.23 -9.66 12.63
C ALA A 375 -46.85 -9.21 11.31
N CYS A 376 -46.06 -8.95 10.27
CA CYS A 376 -46.55 -8.62 8.92
C CYS A 376 -47.32 -9.80 8.29
N ILE A 377 -46.80 -11.03 8.40
CA ILE A 377 -47.49 -12.24 7.90
C ILE A 377 -48.81 -12.44 8.67
N PHE A 378 -48.82 -12.28 10.00
CA PHE A 378 -50.01 -12.38 10.82
C PHE A 378 -51.06 -11.34 10.42
N ILE A 379 -50.67 -10.07 10.24
CA ILE A 379 -51.57 -9.00 9.79
C ILE A 379 -52.15 -9.32 8.41
N LEU A 380 -51.34 -9.85 7.50
CA LEU A 380 -51.76 -10.20 6.14
C LEU A 380 -52.73 -11.36 6.13
N VAL A 381 -52.51 -12.39 6.96
CA VAL A 381 -53.44 -13.50 7.13
C VAL A 381 -54.74 -13.04 7.74
N VAL A 382 -54.71 -12.20 8.78
CA VAL A 382 -55.95 -11.61 9.37
C VAL A 382 -56.73 -10.77 8.34
N ALA A 383 -56.04 -9.95 7.52
CA ALA A 383 -56.67 -9.17 6.47
C ALA A 383 -57.35 -10.05 5.40
N ILE A 384 -56.68 -11.16 5.01
CA ILE A 384 -57.25 -12.14 4.06
C ILE A 384 -58.50 -12.81 4.64
N VAL A 385 -58.43 -13.24 5.93
CA VAL A 385 -59.59 -13.87 6.61
C VAL A 385 -60.77 -12.90 6.73
N LEU A 386 -60.49 -11.65 7.09
CA LEU A 386 -61.55 -10.60 7.16
C LEU A 386 -62.13 -10.28 5.77
N ALA A 387 -61.29 -10.22 4.74
CA ALA A 387 -61.77 -10.02 3.38
C ALA A 387 -62.63 -11.20 2.89
N ALA A 388 -62.21 -12.44 3.16
CA ALA A 388 -62.99 -13.63 2.83
C ALA A 388 -64.32 -13.68 3.61
N GLY A 389 -64.32 -13.35 4.88
CA GLY A 389 -65.52 -13.24 5.71
C GLY A 389 -66.51 -12.17 5.16
N PHE A 390 -66.00 -11.02 4.78
CA PHE A 390 -66.77 -9.95 4.16
C PHE A 390 -67.39 -10.35 2.80
N PHE A 391 -66.66 -11.11 1.99
CA PHE A 391 -67.17 -11.64 0.72
C PHE A 391 -68.22 -12.74 0.95
N LEU A 392 -68.08 -13.59 1.97
CA LEU A 392 -69.06 -14.62 2.31
C LEU A 392 -70.39 -14.01 2.87
N LEU A 393 -70.29 -12.93 3.64
CA LEU A 393 -71.47 -12.22 4.19
C LEU A 393 -72.20 -11.37 3.15
N ARG A 394 -71.54 -11.02 2.04
CA ARG A 394 -72.16 -10.25 0.92
C ARG A 394 -72.75 -11.12 -0.17
N ARG A 395 -72.79 -12.46 -0.02
CA ARG A 395 -73.56 -13.27 -0.99
C ARG A 395 -75.07 -12.98 -0.81
N PRO A 396 -75.76 -12.32 -1.77
CA PRO A 396 -77.17 -12.18 -1.71
C PRO A 396 -77.81 -13.58 -1.80
N LEU A 397 -78.73 -13.88 -0.88
CA LEU A 397 -79.66 -15.02 -0.99
C LEU A 397 -80.45 -14.89 -2.26
N GLY A 398 -79.91 -15.36 -3.36
CA GLY A 398 -80.56 -15.36 -4.66
C GLY A 398 -81.49 -16.57 -4.79
N HIS A 399 -82.75 -16.28 -4.91
CA HIS A 399 -83.90 -17.17 -5.23
C HIS A 399 -83.54 -18.25 -6.26
N TRP A 400 -83.90 -19.46 -5.92
CA TRP A 400 -84.05 -20.56 -6.87
C TRP A 400 -85.31 -20.30 -7.74
N ASP A 401 -85.11 -20.04 -9.05
CA ASP A 401 -86.17 -20.13 -10.03
C ASP A 401 -85.80 -21.19 -11.08
N ILE A 402 -86.57 -22.26 -11.04
CA ILE A 402 -86.56 -23.37 -12.00
C ILE A 402 -87.34 -22.95 -13.19
N ARG A 403 -86.80 -22.74 -14.39
CA ARG A 403 -87.50 -22.92 -15.64
C ARG A 403 -86.63 -23.51 -16.76
N ARG A 404 -87.24 -24.54 -17.32
CA ARG A 404 -86.90 -25.43 -18.41
C ARG A 404 -86.70 -24.77 -19.76
N LYS A 405 -85.89 -25.49 -20.59
CA LYS A 405 -86.04 -25.72 -22.06
C LYS A 405 -85.60 -24.61 -23.02
N ASN A 406 -84.67 -24.82 -23.94
CA ASN A 406 -84.79 -25.60 -25.19
C ASN A 406 -83.43 -25.52 -25.92
N ARG A 407 -83.00 -26.63 -26.44
CA ARG A 407 -82.45 -27.10 -27.70
C ARG A 407 -82.10 -26.08 -28.80
N ASP A 408 -81.03 -26.51 -29.49
CA ASP A 408 -80.67 -26.30 -30.91
C ASP A 408 -79.85 -25.00 -31.18
N THR A 409 -78.80 -25.00 -31.83
CA THR A 409 -78.26 -25.66 -33.01
C THR A 409 -76.75 -25.44 -33.14
N VAL A 410 -76.14 -26.44 -33.73
CA VAL A 410 -74.77 -26.50 -34.20
C VAL A 410 -74.58 -25.59 -35.42
N THR A 411 -73.49 -24.87 -35.55
CA THR A 411 -72.83 -24.62 -36.85
C THR A 411 -71.33 -24.48 -36.70
N TYR A 412 -70.71 -25.38 -37.43
CA TYR A 412 -69.30 -25.36 -37.76
C TYR A 412 -69.02 -24.32 -38.85
N THR A 413 -67.86 -23.65 -38.80
CA THR A 413 -67.10 -23.36 -40.02
C THR A 413 -65.65 -23.28 -39.72
N ASN A 414 -64.92 -24.02 -40.50
CA ASN A 414 -63.50 -24.24 -40.62
C ASN A 414 -62.77 -23.07 -41.24
N VAL A 415 -61.37 -23.19 -41.04
CA VAL A 415 -60.36 -23.03 -42.09
C VAL A 415 -59.91 -21.59 -42.36
N ASP A 416 -58.68 -21.18 -42.44
CA ASP A 416 -57.39 -21.71 -42.87
C ASP A 416 -56.28 -20.70 -42.40
N GLU A 417 -55.17 -21.20 -42.04
CA GLU A 417 -53.87 -21.25 -42.77
C GLU A 417 -53.33 -19.91 -43.32
N SER A 418 -52.19 -19.70 -42.98
CA SER A 418 -50.93 -19.43 -43.70
C SER A 418 -50.20 -18.18 -43.19
N SER A 419 -49.08 -18.37 -42.74
CA SER A 419 -47.72 -18.52 -43.32
C SER A 419 -46.98 -17.19 -43.44
N ASN A 420 -45.75 -17.33 -42.99
CA ASN A 420 -44.53 -16.71 -43.51
C ASN A 420 -44.26 -15.21 -43.22
N ASP A 421 -43.19 -14.99 -42.74
CA ASP A 421 -41.79 -14.89 -43.05
C ASP A 421 -41.13 -13.58 -42.59
N LEU A 422 -40.00 -13.76 -42.06
CA LEU A 422 -38.73 -13.02 -42.29
C LEU A 422 -38.71 -11.47 -42.14
N ILE A 423 -38.00 -10.98 -41.23
CA ILE A 423 -36.57 -10.56 -41.30
C ILE A 423 -36.02 -10.40 -39.90
#